data_46f762ee4d6dd2bcfc75514830594538
#
_entry.id   46f762ee4d6dd2bcfc75514830594538
#
_cell.length_a   1.000
_cell.length_b   1.000
_cell.length_c   1.000
_cell.angle_alpha   90.00
_cell.angle_beta   90.00
_cell.angle_gamma   90.00
#
_symmetry.space_group_name_H-M   'P 1'
#
loop_
_entity.id
_entity.type
_entity.pdbx_description
1 polymer ?
#
loop_
_entity_poly.entity_id
_entity_poly.type
_entity_poly.pdbx_seq_one_letter_code
_entity_poly.pdbx_strand_id
1 'polypeptide(L)'
;MKWRLGVAGAAINGLFWRMLSPRWAYDPLSGSGAARAGGRWNEPDQPALYVSETHAVAISEYQQDLPRPGTLTGYEVVADAILDVTDPAIREAIGIDEAFLRQPWKHDRDITGARPPCWDFARTAADHGWQGVRVPSVQTIGNNLVLWRWNVPDGATVRFIDPAGDLPRNQSSWSPGC
;
A
#
# COMPACT_ATOMS: atom_id res chain seq x y z
N MET A 1 17.68 3.16 -12.89
CA MET A 1 17.57 1.92 -12.11
C MET A 1 17.74 0.75 -13.06
N LYS A 2 18.68 -0.15 -12.83
CA LYS A 2 18.87 -1.34 -13.69
C LYS A 2 18.13 -2.50 -13.04
N TRP A 3 16.93 -2.81 -13.52
CA TRP A 3 16.22 -4.04 -13.12
C TRP A 3 17.00 -5.23 -13.68
N ARG A 4 17.61 -6.02 -12.80
CA ARG A 4 18.23 -7.27 -13.23
C ARG A 4 17.11 -8.29 -13.49
N LEU A 5 17.09 -8.82 -14.69
CA LEU A 5 16.31 -10.02 -15.03
C LEU A 5 16.76 -11.13 -14.06
N GLY A 6 15.84 -11.65 -13.24
CA GLY A 6 16.10 -12.80 -12.36
C GLY A 6 15.81 -12.61 -10.87
N VAL A 7 15.21 -11.49 -10.46
CA VAL A 7 14.67 -11.38 -9.10
C VAL A 7 13.42 -12.25 -9.01
N ALA A 8 13.42 -13.23 -8.11
CA ALA A 8 12.25 -14.08 -7.88
C ALA A 8 11.18 -13.31 -7.08
N GLY A 9 9.93 -13.43 -7.49
CA GLY A 9 8.80 -12.90 -6.74
C GLY A 9 8.56 -13.71 -5.46
N ALA A 10 8.19 -13.01 -4.39
CA ALA A 10 7.67 -13.65 -3.21
C ALA A 10 6.18 -13.97 -3.39
N ALA A 11 5.80 -15.21 -3.05
CA ALA A 11 4.39 -15.57 -2.92
C ALA A 11 3.88 -15.13 -1.55
N ILE A 12 2.69 -14.54 -1.54
CA ILE A 12 1.99 -14.10 -0.33
C ILE A 12 0.69 -14.91 -0.23
N ASN A 13 0.43 -15.46 0.94
CA ASN A 13 -0.85 -16.06 1.28
C ASN A 13 -1.07 -15.82 2.78
N GLY A 14 -1.92 -14.87 3.14
CA GLY A 14 -2.06 -14.51 4.54
C GLY A 14 -3.10 -13.46 4.83
N LEU A 15 -3.19 -13.16 6.14
CA LEU A 15 -4.06 -12.15 6.71
C LEU A 15 -3.30 -10.83 6.86
N PHE A 16 -3.89 -9.77 6.35
CA PHE A 16 -3.39 -8.40 6.43
C PHE A 16 -4.45 -7.48 7.04
N TRP A 17 -4.04 -6.26 7.38
CA TRP A 17 -4.89 -5.31 8.09
C TRP A 17 -4.83 -3.94 7.44
N ARG A 18 -5.95 -3.22 7.46
CA ARG A 18 -6.01 -1.85 6.99
C ARG A 18 -6.93 -1.03 7.89
N MET A 19 -6.49 0.18 8.21
CA MET A 19 -7.36 1.20 8.79
C MET A 19 -8.03 1.99 7.67
N LEU A 20 -9.34 2.04 7.71
CA LEU A 20 -10.17 2.83 6.79
C LEU A 20 -10.66 4.09 7.49
N SER A 21 -10.69 5.20 6.80
CA SER A 21 -11.49 6.34 7.25
C SER A 21 -12.97 5.91 7.29
N PRO A 22 -13.71 6.16 8.38
CA PRO A 22 -15.11 5.71 8.49
C PRO A 22 -15.97 6.13 7.30
N ARG A 23 -15.73 7.34 6.79
CA ARG A 23 -16.43 7.87 5.60
C ARG A 23 -16.27 7.01 4.35
N TRP A 24 -15.18 6.26 4.21
CA TRP A 24 -14.84 5.47 3.04
C TRP A 24 -14.83 3.96 3.31
N ALA A 25 -15.24 3.54 4.52
CA ALA A 25 -15.23 2.14 4.92
C ALA A 25 -16.27 1.27 4.17
N TYR A 26 -17.20 1.88 3.43
CA TYR A 26 -18.18 1.18 2.59
C TYR A 26 -17.55 0.57 1.33
N ASP A 27 -16.34 0.99 0.94
CA ASP A 27 -15.62 0.46 -0.22
C ASP A 27 -14.19 0.05 0.20
N PRO A 28 -14.08 -1.05 0.98
CA PRO A 28 -12.82 -1.45 1.61
C PRO A 28 -11.73 -1.91 0.64
N LEU A 29 -12.11 -2.31 -0.58
CA LEU A 29 -11.17 -2.72 -1.63
C LEU A 29 -10.76 -1.57 -2.55
N SER A 30 -11.25 -0.37 -2.32
CA SER A 30 -10.93 0.78 -3.15
C SER A 30 -9.49 1.25 -3.00
N GLY A 31 -8.83 1.47 -4.14
CA GLY A 31 -7.54 2.16 -4.24
C GLY A 31 -7.69 3.65 -4.59
N SER A 32 -8.93 4.16 -4.71
CA SER A 32 -9.20 5.51 -5.21
C SER A 32 -8.67 6.62 -4.28
N GLY A 33 -8.62 6.35 -2.97
CA GLY A 33 -8.01 7.28 -2.02
C GLY A 33 -6.51 7.48 -2.27
N ALA A 34 -5.80 6.40 -2.53
CA ALA A 34 -4.39 6.44 -2.91
C ALA A 34 -4.20 7.08 -4.29
N ALA A 35 -5.06 6.76 -5.26
CA ALA A 35 -5.02 7.38 -6.59
C ALA A 35 -5.21 8.90 -6.53
N ARG A 36 -6.12 9.40 -5.68
CA ARG A 36 -6.37 10.84 -5.56
C ARG A 36 -5.21 11.60 -4.94
N ALA A 37 -4.62 11.07 -3.88
CA ALA A 37 -3.63 11.78 -3.07
C ALA A 37 -2.18 11.46 -3.46
N GLY A 38 -1.95 10.35 -4.14
CA GLY A 38 -0.65 9.71 -4.20
C GLY A 38 -0.23 9.16 -2.84
N GLY A 39 0.64 8.18 -2.84
CA GLY A 39 1.29 7.61 -1.66
C GLY A 39 2.78 7.49 -1.90
N ARG A 40 3.51 6.92 -0.94
CA ARG A 40 4.94 6.65 -1.14
C ARG A 40 5.18 5.74 -2.35
N TRP A 41 4.32 4.73 -2.53
CA TRP A 41 4.49 3.66 -3.52
C TRP A 41 3.46 3.70 -4.65
N ASN A 42 2.85 4.86 -4.87
CA ASN A 42 2.02 5.15 -6.04
C ASN A 42 1.95 6.66 -6.30
N GLU A 43 2.01 7.05 -7.54
CA GLU A 43 1.77 8.44 -7.92
C GLU A 43 0.25 8.74 -7.99
N PRO A 44 -0.15 10.03 -8.01
CA PRO A 44 -1.52 10.41 -8.32
C PRO A 44 -2.03 9.72 -9.61
N ASP A 45 -3.33 9.44 -9.65
CA ASP A 45 -4.04 8.74 -10.72
C ASP A 45 -3.70 7.23 -10.83
N GLN A 46 -2.78 6.71 -10.03
CA GLN A 46 -2.51 5.28 -9.92
C GLN A 46 -3.17 4.70 -8.66
N PRO A 47 -4.15 3.79 -8.79
CA PRO A 47 -4.73 3.11 -7.64
C PRO A 47 -3.70 2.22 -6.97
N ALA A 48 -3.75 2.20 -5.63
CA ALA A 48 -2.96 1.28 -4.82
C ALA A 48 -3.73 0.88 -3.56
N LEU A 49 -3.61 -0.38 -3.18
CA LEU A 49 -4.17 -0.92 -1.95
C LEU A 49 -3.04 -1.13 -0.94
N TYR A 50 -3.05 -0.35 0.12
CA TYR A 50 -2.09 -0.44 1.22
C TYR A 50 -2.69 -1.28 2.34
N VAL A 51 -2.02 -2.36 2.72
CA VAL A 51 -2.38 -3.21 3.85
C VAL A 51 -1.13 -3.52 4.68
N SER A 52 -1.28 -3.84 5.94
CA SER A 52 -0.19 -4.09 6.88
C SER A 52 -0.22 -5.52 7.39
N GLU A 53 0.93 -6.11 7.73
CA GLU A 53 1.02 -7.48 8.24
C GLU A 53 0.38 -7.65 9.62
N THR A 54 0.29 -6.57 10.40
CA THR A 54 -0.36 -6.59 11.71
C THR A 54 -1.31 -5.41 11.88
N HIS A 55 -2.30 -5.59 12.74
CA HIS A 55 -3.21 -4.49 13.11
C HIS A 55 -2.47 -3.31 13.75
N ALA A 56 -1.42 -3.56 14.53
CA ALA A 56 -0.63 -2.50 15.17
C ALA A 56 0.07 -1.62 14.11
N VAL A 57 0.65 -2.22 13.07
CA VAL A 57 1.25 -1.48 11.95
C VAL A 57 0.17 -0.69 11.21
N ALA A 58 -0.99 -1.29 10.91
CA ALA A 58 -2.09 -0.59 10.22
C ALA A 58 -2.57 0.64 11.00
N ILE A 59 -2.67 0.53 12.32
CA ILE A 59 -3.05 1.64 13.20
C ILE A 59 -1.99 2.75 13.16
N SER A 60 -0.71 2.41 13.33
CA SER A 60 0.39 3.39 13.29
C SER A 60 0.47 4.12 11.95
N GLU A 61 0.36 3.39 10.83
CA GLU A 61 0.36 3.99 9.49
C GLU A 61 -0.83 4.92 9.26
N TYR A 62 -1.98 4.60 9.83
CA TYR A 62 -3.16 5.44 9.69
C TYR A 62 -3.09 6.72 10.54
N GLN A 63 -2.65 6.61 11.79
CA GLN A 63 -2.64 7.72 12.73
C GLN A 63 -1.55 8.74 12.45
N GLN A 64 -0.33 8.29 12.07
CA GLN A 64 0.80 9.19 11.76
C GLN A 64 0.92 10.33 12.77
N ASP A 65 0.96 10.03 14.06
CA ASP A 65 1.04 10.97 15.20
C ASP A 65 -0.24 11.77 15.52
N LEU A 66 -1.30 11.65 14.74
CA LEU A 66 -2.58 12.33 14.98
C LEU A 66 -3.69 11.30 15.20
N PRO A 67 -4.16 11.11 16.45
CA PRO A 67 -5.30 10.23 16.71
C PRO A 67 -6.55 10.71 15.94
N ARG A 68 -7.14 9.80 15.19
CA ARG A 68 -8.37 10.07 14.43
C ARG A 68 -9.23 8.79 14.35
N PRO A 69 -10.55 8.95 14.24
CA PRO A 69 -11.43 7.80 14.06
C PRO A 69 -11.05 6.97 12.84
N GLY A 70 -11.12 5.65 12.97
CA GLY A 70 -10.83 4.72 11.89
C GLY A 70 -11.53 3.39 12.10
N THR A 71 -11.77 2.68 11.01
CA THR A 71 -12.34 1.33 11.00
C THR A 71 -11.22 0.35 10.64
N LEU A 72 -10.88 -0.55 11.55
CA LEU A 72 -9.90 -1.59 11.30
C LEU A 72 -10.59 -2.78 10.61
N THR A 73 -10.03 -3.21 9.48
CA THR A 73 -10.57 -4.30 8.68
C THR A 73 -9.46 -5.29 8.33
N GLY A 74 -9.77 -6.59 8.39
CA GLY A 74 -8.89 -7.67 7.97
C GLY A 74 -9.04 -7.97 6.47
N TYR A 75 -7.96 -8.43 5.85
CA TYR A 75 -7.91 -8.79 4.43
C TYR A 75 -7.20 -10.11 4.25
N GLU A 76 -7.81 -11.04 3.56
CA GLU A 76 -7.11 -12.21 3.01
C GLU A 76 -6.48 -11.82 1.69
N VAL A 77 -5.18 -12.05 1.55
CA VAL A 77 -4.42 -11.71 0.35
C VAL A 77 -3.69 -12.94 -0.16
N VAL A 78 -3.87 -13.24 -1.44
CA VAL A 78 -3.08 -14.24 -2.17
C VAL A 78 -2.44 -13.55 -3.38
N ALA A 79 -1.13 -13.62 -3.48
CA ALA A 79 -0.35 -13.00 -4.55
C ALA A 79 0.88 -13.85 -4.87
N ASP A 80 1.28 -13.93 -6.14
CA ASP A 80 2.40 -14.77 -6.60
C ASP A 80 3.62 -13.97 -7.03
N ALA A 81 3.47 -12.66 -7.26
CA ALA A 81 4.50 -11.81 -7.80
C ALA A 81 4.64 -10.51 -6.97
N ILE A 82 5.13 -10.66 -5.74
CA ILE A 82 5.43 -9.54 -4.85
C ILE A 82 6.93 -9.29 -4.81
N LEU A 83 7.30 -8.03 -5.04
CA LEU A 83 8.68 -7.59 -4.89
C LEU A 83 8.97 -7.34 -3.40
N ASP A 84 9.70 -8.25 -2.75
CA ASP A 84 9.97 -8.16 -1.31
C ASP A 84 11.23 -7.33 -1.04
N VAL A 85 11.08 -6.03 -0.86
CA VAL A 85 12.21 -5.14 -0.53
C VAL A 85 12.54 -5.11 0.96
N THR A 86 11.90 -5.95 1.77
CA THR A 86 12.37 -6.20 3.15
C THR A 86 13.61 -7.09 3.15
N ASP A 87 13.82 -7.89 2.09
CA ASP A 87 15.02 -8.70 1.89
C ASP A 87 16.18 -7.84 1.37
N PRO A 88 17.31 -7.75 2.09
CA PRO A 88 18.49 -7.03 1.65
C PRO A 88 19.06 -7.51 0.31
N ALA A 89 19.00 -8.81 0.02
CA ALA A 89 19.49 -9.37 -1.24
C ALA A 89 18.67 -8.89 -2.45
N ILE A 90 17.35 -8.79 -2.29
CA ILE A 90 16.47 -8.21 -3.29
C ILE A 90 16.78 -6.73 -3.51
N ARG A 91 16.95 -5.95 -2.42
CA ARG A 91 17.33 -4.53 -2.54
C ARG A 91 18.64 -4.33 -3.29
N GLU A 92 19.66 -5.13 -2.97
CA GLU A 92 20.94 -5.09 -3.67
C GLU A 92 20.78 -5.42 -5.16
N ALA A 93 20.01 -6.46 -5.48
CA ALA A 93 19.77 -6.89 -6.85
C ALA A 93 19.09 -5.81 -7.71
N ILE A 94 18.18 -5.02 -7.13
CA ILE A 94 17.45 -3.96 -7.84
C ILE A 94 18.08 -2.57 -7.68
N GLY A 95 19.14 -2.46 -6.87
CA GLY A 95 19.92 -1.21 -6.71
C GLY A 95 19.23 -0.15 -5.86
N ILE A 96 18.52 -0.55 -4.82
CA ILE A 96 17.96 0.36 -3.81
C ILE A 96 18.60 0.07 -2.44
N ASP A 97 18.70 1.10 -1.63
CA ASP A 97 19.27 1.03 -0.30
C ASP A 97 18.26 1.43 0.79
N GLU A 98 18.70 1.42 2.03
CA GLU A 98 17.89 1.83 3.17
C GLU A 98 17.51 3.32 3.10
N ALA A 99 18.37 4.17 2.56
CA ALA A 99 18.08 5.60 2.40
C ALA A 99 16.93 5.82 1.40
N PHE A 100 16.89 5.01 0.32
CA PHE A 100 15.77 5.02 -0.61
C PHE A 100 14.44 4.68 0.06
N LEU A 101 14.41 3.69 0.95
CA LEU A 101 13.18 3.31 1.66
C LEU A 101 12.68 4.40 2.61
N ARG A 102 13.58 5.24 3.13
CA ARG A 102 13.29 6.28 4.12
C ARG A 102 13.20 7.70 3.53
N GLN A 103 13.37 7.86 2.22
CA GLN A 103 13.38 9.17 1.59
C GLN A 103 12.12 10.00 1.95
N PRO A 104 12.26 11.33 2.10
CA PRO A 104 11.17 12.20 2.51
C PRO A 104 10.23 12.56 1.34
N TRP A 105 9.60 11.58 0.73
CA TRP A 105 8.80 11.71 -0.48
C TRP A 105 7.70 12.80 -0.42
N LYS A 106 7.13 13.04 0.78
CA LYS A 106 6.15 14.12 0.97
C LYS A 106 6.81 15.49 0.82
N HIS A 107 8.02 15.66 1.37
CA HIS A 107 8.78 16.89 1.21
C HIS A 107 9.12 17.14 -0.26
N ASP A 108 9.56 16.11 -0.97
CA ASP A 108 9.86 16.22 -2.39
C ASP A 108 8.64 16.70 -3.16
N ARG A 109 7.49 16.04 -2.94
CA ARG A 109 6.24 16.38 -3.61
C ARG A 109 5.68 17.76 -3.20
N ASP A 110 5.56 18.03 -1.90
CA ASP A 110 4.74 19.13 -1.38
C ASP A 110 5.52 20.43 -1.21
N ILE A 111 6.84 20.34 -1.00
CA ILE A 111 7.69 21.50 -0.71
C ILE A 111 8.58 21.86 -1.89
N THR A 112 9.28 20.87 -2.48
CA THR A 112 10.19 21.16 -3.59
C THR A 112 9.51 21.05 -4.96
N GLY A 113 8.35 20.41 -5.05
CA GLY A 113 7.68 20.10 -6.32
C GLY A 113 8.43 19.06 -7.15
N ALA A 114 9.42 18.39 -6.57
CA ALA A 114 10.16 17.35 -7.24
C ALA A 114 9.35 16.04 -7.28
N ARG A 115 9.51 15.29 -8.37
CA ARG A 115 8.92 13.96 -8.48
C ARG A 115 9.66 12.99 -7.55
N PRO A 116 8.97 12.35 -6.57
CA PRO A 116 9.59 11.39 -5.68
C PRO A 116 10.17 10.18 -6.43
N PRO A 117 11.42 9.77 -6.21
CA PRO A 117 12.00 8.61 -6.89
C PRO A 117 11.25 7.29 -6.63
N CYS A 118 10.54 7.16 -5.51
CA CYS A 118 9.72 6.00 -5.19
C CYS A 118 8.52 5.83 -6.15
N TRP A 119 8.06 6.89 -6.83
CA TRP A 119 7.01 6.79 -7.84
C TRP A 119 7.54 6.17 -9.14
N ASP A 120 8.76 6.51 -9.55
CA ASP A 120 9.40 5.87 -10.70
C ASP A 120 9.69 4.39 -10.43
N PHE A 121 10.09 4.08 -9.19
CA PHE A 121 10.24 2.71 -8.73
C PHE A 121 8.93 1.93 -8.85
N ALA A 122 7.85 2.44 -8.26
CA ALA A 122 6.54 1.77 -8.25
C ALA A 122 6.00 1.54 -9.66
N ARG A 123 6.09 2.56 -10.53
CA ARG A 123 5.68 2.45 -11.93
C ARG A 123 6.50 1.41 -12.67
N THR A 124 7.83 1.47 -12.55
CA THR A 124 8.71 0.49 -13.21
C THR A 124 8.43 -0.93 -12.73
N ALA A 125 8.19 -1.13 -11.44
CA ALA A 125 7.83 -2.45 -10.92
C ALA A 125 6.49 -2.94 -11.50
N ALA A 126 5.46 -2.11 -11.50
CA ALA A 126 4.17 -2.45 -12.08
C ALA A 126 4.25 -2.77 -13.58
N ASP A 127 5.04 -2.01 -14.34
CA ASP A 127 5.29 -2.23 -15.78
C ASP A 127 6.04 -3.56 -16.05
N HIS A 128 6.83 -4.04 -15.09
CA HIS A 128 7.48 -5.35 -15.15
C HIS A 128 6.59 -6.51 -14.67
N GLY A 129 5.32 -6.24 -14.39
CA GLY A 129 4.33 -7.27 -14.04
C GLY A 129 4.26 -7.60 -12.55
N TRP A 130 4.95 -6.86 -11.69
CA TRP A 130 4.80 -7.05 -10.25
C TRP A 130 3.39 -6.68 -9.79
N GLN A 131 2.77 -7.54 -9.00
CA GLN A 131 1.44 -7.29 -8.42
C GLN A 131 1.49 -6.25 -7.31
N GLY A 132 2.65 -6.12 -6.66
CA GLY A 132 2.85 -5.21 -5.56
C GLY A 132 4.26 -5.29 -4.98
N VAL A 133 4.44 -4.60 -3.86
CA VAL A 133 5.72 -4.56 -3.12
C VAL A 133 5.47 -4.76 -1.63
N ARG A 134 6.32 -5.55 -0.98
CA ARG A 134 6.41 -5.66 0.47
C ARG A 134 7.52 -4.75 0.97
N VAL A 135 7.21 -3.87 1.90
CA VAL A 135 8.11 -2.80 2.36
C VAL A 135 8.12 -2.72 3.89
N PRO A 136 9.23 -2.32 4.52
CA PRO A 136 9.20 -2.02 5.95
C PRO A 136 8.33 -0.79 6.22
N SER A 137 7.63 -0.79 7.36
CA SER A 137 6.96 0.40 7.86
C SER A 137 8.00 1.46 8.27
N VAL A 138 7.70 2.72 8.00
CA VAL A 138 8.50 3.86 8.51
C VAL A 138 7.92 4.44 9.80
N GLN A 139 6.73 3.99 10.21
CA GLN A 139 6.05 4.47 11.41
C GLN A 139 6.32 3.60 12.64
N THR A 140 6.54 2.29 12.43
CA THR A 140 6.75 1.33 13.52
C THR A 140 7.46 0.08 13.01
N ILE A 141 7.80 -0.84 13.92
CA ILE A 141 8.38 -2.13 13.56
C ILE A 141 7.32 -2.99 12.89
N GLY A 142 7.62 -3.50 11.70
CA GLY A 142 6.77 -4.37 10.90
C GLY A 142 6.75 -3.96 9.44
N ASN A 143 5.90 -4.60 8.64
CA ASN A 143 5.90 -4.43 7.19
C ASN A 143 4.50 -4.08 6.67
N ASN A 144 4.50 -3.44 5.52
CA ASN A 144 3.33 -3.17 4.71
C ASN A 144 3.43 -3.94 3.39
N LEU A 145 2.28 -4.28 2.85
CA LEU A 145 2.11 -4.76 1.49
C LEU A 145 1.34 -3.70 0.70
N VAL A 146 1.87 -3.29 -0.41
CA VAL A 146 1.24 -2.34 -1.34
C VAL A 146 0.95 -3.07 -2.63
N LEU A 147 -0.31 -3.16 -3.01
CA LEU A 147 -0.76 -3.82 -4.24
C LEU A 147 -1.12 -2.76 -5.28
N TRP A 148 -0.60 -2.93 -6.49
CA TRP A 148 -0.93 -2.10 -7.66
C TRP A 148 -1.94 -2.78 -8.58
N ARG A 149 -2.03 -4.13 -8.49
CA ARG A 149 -2.95 -4.96 -9.27
C ARG A 149 -3.61 -5.99 -8.36
N TRP A 150 -4.90 -5.87 -8.15
CA TRP A 150 -5.68 -6.83 -7.36
C TRP A 150 -7.08 -6.99 -7.94
N ASN A 151 -7.64 -8.18 -7.80
CA ASN A 151 -8.96 -8.59 -8.29
C ASN A 151 -9.20 -8.28 -9.78
N VAL A 152 -8.13 -8.36 -10.56
CA VAL A 152 -8.08 -8.26 -12.02
C VAL A 152 -7.25 -9.41 -12.58
N PRO A 153 -7.32 -9.75 -13.89
CA PRO A 153 -6.44 -10.76 -14.47
C PRO A 153 -4.96 -10.48 -14.16
N ASP A 154 -4.22 -11.52 -13.78
CA ASP A 154 -2.82 -11.47 -13.35
C ASP A 154 -2.54 -10.57 -12.13
N GLY A 155 -3.58 -10.19 -11.38
CA GLY A 155 -3.48 -9.44 -10.13
C GLY A 155 -3.55 -10.35 -8.91
N ALA A 156 -3.22 -9.79 -7.75
CA ALA A 156 -3.44 -10.46 -6.48
C ALA A 156 -4.95 -10.69 -6.23
N THR A 157 -5.29 -11.77 -5.55
CA THR A 157 -6.64 -11.98 -5.04
C THR A 157 -6.74 -11.38 -3.65
N VAL A 158 -7.69 -10.47 -3.44
CA VAL A 158 -7.91 -9.80 -2.16
C VAL A 158 -9.38 -9.89 -1.77
N ARG A 159 -9.62 -10.31 -0.54
CA ARG A 159 -10.95 -10.34 0.06
C ARG A 159 -10.90 -9.69 1.44
N PHE A 160 -11.80 -8.73 1.72
CA PHE A 160 -11.94 -8.18 3.06
C PHE A 160 -12.81 -9.09 3.94
N ILE A 161 -12.61 -9.02 5.24
CA ILE A 161 -13.29 -9.84 6.23
C ILE A 161 -14.33 -8.97 6.96
N ASP A 162 -15.60 -9.25 6.73
CA ASP A 162 -16.73 -8.61 7.38
C ASP A 162 -17.88 -9.62 7.49
N PRO A 163 -17.74 -10.64 8.37
CA PRO A 163 -18.70 -11.74 8.45
C PRO A 163 -20.07 -11.31 9.01
N ALA A 164 -20.12 -10.24 9.78
CA ALA A 164 -21.36 -9.70 10.35
C ALA A 164 -22.02 -8.63 9.47
N GLY A 165 -21.30 -8.11 8.45
CA GLY A 165 -21.81 -7.03 7.61
C GLY A 165 -21.87 -5.69 8.33
N ASP A 166 -20.91 -5.44 9.22
CA ASP A 166 -20.84 -4.24 10.08
C ASP A 166 -20.25 -3.02 9.36
N LEU A 167 -19.59 -3.21 8.21
CA LEU A 167 -19.09 -2.09 7.43
C LEU A 167 -20.24 -1.27 6.84
N PRO A 168 -20.12 0.05 6.79
CA PRO A 168 -21.15 0.91 6.20
C PRO A 168 -21.37 0.55 4.73
N ARG A 169 -22.64 0.60 4.27
CA ARG A 169 -23.00 0.26 2.90
C ARG A 169 -22.89 1.41 1.91
N ASN A 170 -22.78 2.64 2.43
CA ASN A 170 -22.69 3.87 1.62
C ASN A 170 -22.23 5.06 2.49
N GLN A 171 -22.23 6.23 1.92
CA GLN A 171 -21.86 7.49 2.60
C GLN A 171 -23.05 8.28 3.18
N SER A 172 -24.23 7.71 3.31
CA SER A 172 -25.43 8.47 3.69
C SER A 172 -25.35 9.14 5.07
N SER A 173 -24.50 8.64 5.97
CA SER A 173 -24.26 9.25 7.28
C SER A 173 -23.31 10.47 7.25
N TRP A 174 -22.77 10.80 6.08
CA TRP A 174 -21.76 11.86 5.94
C TRP A 174 -22.30 12.97 5.03
N SER A 175 -22.79 14.05 5.62
CA SER A 175 -23.25 15.20 4.85
C SER A 175 -22.11 15.86 4.07
N PRO A 176 -22.32 16.30 2.80
CA PRO A 176 -21.40 17.17 2.13
C PRO A 176 -21.23 18.47 2.90
N GLY A 177 -20.06 18.73 3.44
CA GLY A 177 -19.75 20.01 4.07
C GLY A 177 -19.61 20.04 5.60
N CYS A 178 -19.48 18.88 6.25
CA CYS A 178 -18.98 18.80 7.63
C CYS A 178 -17.48 18.64 7.70
#